data_9f5fc330829e53841620f0915bac856e
#
_entry.id   9f5fc330829e53841620f0915bac856e
#
_cell.length_a   1.000
_cell.length_b   1.000
_cell.length_c   1.000
_cell.angle_alpha   90.00
_cell.angle_beta   90.00
_cell.angle_gamma   90.00
#
_symmetry.space_group_name_H-M   'P 1'
#
loop_
_entity.id
_entity.type
_entity.pdbx_description
1 polymer ?
#
loop_
_entity_poly.entity_id
_entity_poly.type
_entity_poly.pdbx_seq_one_letter_code
_entity_poly.pdbx_strand_id
1 'polypeptide(L)' 'MTEKGAALSLYIPKEKGKERIVERLVRLSEEQDRSINYLVVEAIIEYLDREEKA' A
#
# COMPACT_ATOMS: atom_id res chain seq x y z
N MET A 1 -7.69 12.22 -20.15
CA MET A 1 -7.61 11.87 -19.66
C MET A 1 -7.48 11.39 -19.01
N THR A 2 -7.22 11.14 -18.59
CA THR A 2 -7.03 10.68 -17.95
C THR A 2 -7.04 10.22 -17.27
N GLU A 3 -6.79 9.87 -16.89
CA GLU A 3 -6.70 9.41 -16.18
C GLU A 3 -6.64 9.36 -15.44
N LYS A 4 -6.61 9.49 -15.43
CA LYS A 4 -6.60 9.58 -14.59
C LYS A 4 -6.83 8.90 -13.69
N GLY A 5 -6.81 8.90 -13.18
CA GLY A 5 -6.89 8.17 -12.05
C GLY A 5 -6.80 6.85 -12.22
N ALA A 6 -6.52 6.66 -13.12
CA ALA A 6 -6.59 5.36 -13.45
C ALA A 6 -5.85 4.45 -12.62
N ALA A 7 -5.54 3.39 -13.07
CA ALA A 7 -4.92 2.36 -12.32
C ALA A 7 -3.56 2.79 -11.86
N LEU A 8 -3.32 2.56 -10.61
CA LEU A 8 -2.03 2.82 -10.03
C LEU A 8 -1.28 1.52 -9.92
N SER A 9 -0.17 1.47 -10.59
CA SER A 9 0.64 0.28 -10.59
C SER A 9 1.84 0.50 -9.71
N LEU A 10 1.95 -0.27 -8.66
CA LEU A 10 3.06 -0.13 -7.75
C LEU A 10 4.14 -1.14 -8.06
N TYR A 11 5.34 -0.67 -8.13
CA TYR A 11 6.47 -1.54 -8.36
C TYR A 11 7.26 -1.68 -7.08
N ILE A 12 7.39 -2.88 -6.60
CA ILE A 12 8.15 -3.15 -5.39
C ILE A 12 9.42 -3.85 -5.79
N PRO A 13 10.55 -3.16 -5.72
CA PRO A 13 11.80 -3.79 -6.14
C PRO A 13 12.17 -4.95 -5.25
N LYS A 14 12.88 -5.86 -5.81
CA LYS A 14 13.36 -6.99 -5.06
C LYS A 14 14.63 -6.64 -4.37
N GLU A 15 14.50 -5.94 -3.29
CA GLU A 15 15.64 -5.61 -2.49
C GLU A 15 15.51 -6.27 -1.16
N LYS A 16 16.53 -6.15 -0.36
CA LYS A 16 16.47 -6.72 0.95
C LYS A 16 15.25 -6.29 1.69
N GLY A 17 14.48 -7.22 2.14
CA GLY A 17 13.32 -6.93 2.95
C GLY A 17 12.09 -6.54 2.18
N LYS A 18 12.22 -6.23 0.92
CA LYS A 18 11.05 -5.78 0.18
C LYS A 18 10.05 -6.90 -0.05
N GLU A 19 10.52 -8.09 -0.25
CA GLU A 19 9.61 -9.19 -0.48
C GLU A 19 8.70 -9.41 0.70
N ARG A 20 9.20 -9.12 1.88
CA ARG A 20 8.40 -9.36 3.06
C ARG A 20 7.25 -8.41 3.16
N ILE A 21 7.31 -7.31 2.43
CA ILE A 21 6.20 -6.37 2.45
C ILE A 21 4.94 -7.04 1.93
N VAL A 22 5.07 -7.79 0.86
CA VAL A 22 3.92 -8.48 0.29
C VAL A 22 3.39 -9.51 1.27
N GLU A 23 4.28 -10.31 1.84
CA GLU A 23 3.85 -11.31 2.80
C GLU A 23 3.16 -10.69 3.99
N ARG A 24 3.70 -9.59 4.47
CA ARG A 24 3.11 -8.92 5.62
C ARG A 24 1.74 -8.36 5.29
N LEU A 25 1.59 -7.83 4.08
CA LEU A 25 0.30 -7.33 3.66
C LEU A 25 -0.72 -8.45 3.56
N VAL A 26 -0.32 -9.58 3.03
CA VAL A 26 -1.23 -10.71 2.92
C VAL A 26 -1.69 -11.15 4.31
N ARG A 27 -0.75 -11.27 5.22
CA ARG A 27 -1.10 -11.69 6.56
C ARG A 27 -2.05 -10.70 7.22
N LEU A 28 -1.75 -9.42 7.08
CA LEU A 28 -2.56 -8.40 7.69
C LEU A 28 -3.95 -8.36 7.08
N SER A 29 -4.04 -8.57 5.79
CA SER A 29 -5.33 -8.55 5.13
C SER A 29 -6.21 -9.68 5.65
N GLU A 30 -5.60 -10.82 5.93
CA GLU A 30 -6.35 -11.94 6.47
C GLU A 30 -6.77 -11.67 7.91
N GLU A 31 -5.88 -11.09 8.68
CA GLU A 31 -6.20 -10.81 10.08
C GLU A 31 -7.28 -9.76 10.22
N GLN A 32 -7.27 -8.78 9.35
CA GLN A 32 -8.23 -7.69 9.45
C GLN A 32 -9.43 -7.88 8.55
N ASP A 33 -9.41 -8.94 7.76
CA ASP A 33 -10.51 -9.21 6.85
C ASP A 33 -10.71 -8.02 5.90
N ARG A 34 -9.62 -7.51 5.39
CA ARG A 34 -9.63 -6.40 4.46
C ARG A 34 -8.78 -6.76 3.26
N SER A 35 -9.07 -6.15 2.12
CA SER A 35 -8.29 -6.44 0.95
C SER A 35 -6.92 -5.80 1.06
N ILE A 36 -5.98 -6.36 0.34
CA ILE A 36 -4.63 -5.80 0.32
C ILE A 36 -4.69 -4.38 -0.23
N ASN A 37 -5.50 -4.17 -1.25
CA ASN A 37 -5.60 -2.84 -1.83
C ASN A 37 -6.08 -1.83 -0.79
N TYR A 38 -7.04 -2.25 0.03
CA TYR A 38 -7.54 -1.37 1.09
C TYR A 38 -6.41 -0.98 2.03
N LEU A 39 -5.60 -1.95 2.43
CA LEU A 39 -4.51 -1.68 3.36
C LEU A 39 -3.47 -0.75 2.75
N VAL A 40 -3.17 -0.96 1.48
CA VAL A 40 -2.20 -0.11 0.82
C VAL A 40 -2.68 1.32 0.76
N VAL A 41 -3.93 1.51 0.39
CA VAL A 41 -4.48 2.86 0.30
C VAL A 41 -4.50 3.52 1.67
N GLU A 42 -4.89 2.78 2.69
CA GLU A 42 -4.91 3.35 4.04
C GLU A 42 -3.51 3.75 4.48
N ALA A 43 -2.53 2.94 4.17
CA ALA A 43 -1.17 3.26 4.54
C ALA A 43 -0.69 4.53 3.85
N ILE A 44 -1.05 4.68 2.60
CA ILE A 44 -0.66 5.87 1.86
C ILE A 44 -1.31 7.10 2.46
N ILE A 45 -2.58 7.00 2.78
CA ILE A 45 -3.30 8.13 3.36
C ILE A 45 -2.68 8.53 4.69
N GLU A 46 -2.38 7.55 5.52
CA GLU A 46 -1.79 7.86 6.82
C GLU A 46 -0.42 8.50 6.66
N TYR A 47 0.35 8.01 5.72
CA TYR A 47 1.67 8.57 5.51
C TYR A 47 1.56 10.02 5.05
N LEU A 48 0.68 10.29 4.11
CA LEU A 48 0.52 11.63 3.60
C LEU A 48 0.00 12.57 4.68
N ASP A 49 -0.95 12.11 5.46
CA ASP A 49 -1.48 12.94 6.54
C ASP A 49 -0.37 13.34 7.50
N ARG A 50 0.46 12.38 7.84
CA ARG A 50 1.54 12.64 8.78
C ARG A 50 2.53 13.65 8.22
N GLU A 51 2.89 13.47 6.96
CA GLU A 51 3.87 14.35 6.35
C GLU A 51 3.32 15.75 6.14
N GLU A 52 2.07 15.85 5.77
CA GLU A 52 1.49 17.15 5.50
C GLU A 52 1.27 17.95 6.77
N LYS A 53 1.13 17.27 7.87
CA LYS A 53 0.96 17.98 9.14
C LYS A 53 2.27 18.43 9.73
N ALA A 54 3.34 17.86 9.28
CA ALA A 54 4.65 18.14 9.88
C ALA A 54 5.15 19.55 9.60
#